data_a938494bba994047431107d71a28334c
#
_entry.id   a938494bba994047431107d71a28334c
#
_cell.length_a   1.000
_cell.length_b   1.000
_cell.length_c   1.000
_cell.angle_alpha   90.00
_cell.angle_beta   90.00
_cell.angle_gamma   90.00
#
_symmetry.space_group_name_H-M   'P 1'
#
loop_
_entity.id
_entity.type
_entity.pdbx_description
1 polymer ?
#
loop_
_entity_poly.entity_id
_entity_poly.type
_entity_poly.pdbx_seq_one_letter_code
_entity_poly.pdbx_strand_id
1 'polypeptide(L)'
;MAEPRRDVASPALAVSPAPHLRGLVSSARLSWSVACCLLPAAAWGVFLFGLPALRVLGVAAGVSLLAELLTSLAWGRITVRDGSAMVTGLLVGMLMPPGVPLYVPAAASAFGIIVVKQSFGGLGRNWMNPALGGVVFALFSWSDAMSRWLPVRGVGSAVAPLAALRDAFAGGKAGGGGLLAVLAAHGYSWSATDGRVVTWVNDHVLSLLGVSLPRGVFDLMVGTVPGGIGEISIPLLLVGAAYLIARRVIRWQVPVTYLVTFCVAAQLFGGLPMGRGWFAGGVLFQLFSGSLVLGAFFMATDPVTSPLTLRGNLILAASLGVLTFFLRYFGTLGDGVPLAILLGNAVAPLIDRFTQPRVRSAGKGVI
;
A
#
# COMPACT_ATOMS: atom_id res chain seq x y z
N MET A 1 8.95 60.71 -53.57
CA MET A 1 9.86 60.00 -52.69
C MET A 1 9.00 59.16 -51.76
N ALA A 2 8.88 57.88 -52.01
CA ALA A 2 8.12 56.95 -51.17
C ALA A 2 9.11 56.28 -50.22
N GLU A 3 8.84 56.38 -48.90
CA GLU A 3 9.65 55.67 -47.85
C GLU A 3 9.48 54.17 -48.00
N PRO A 4 10.58 53.38 -47.85
CA PRO A 4 10.49 51.93 -47.87
C PRO A 4 9.85 51.43 -46.56
N ARG A 5 8.75 50.67 -46.66
CA ARG A 5 8.15 49.93 -45.57
C ARG A 5 9.22 49.01 -44.99
N ARG A 6 9.59 49.22 -43.72
CA ARG A 6 10.36 48.25 -42.94
C ARG A 6 9.47 47.03 -42.70
N ASP A 7 9.78 45.95 -43.36
CA ASP A 7 9.25 44.63 -43.02
C ASP A 7 9.70 44.32 -41.59
N VAL A 8 8.77 44.43 -40.64
CA VAL A 8 8.93 43.92 -39.30
C VAL A 8 8.87 42.40 -39.42
N ALA A 9 10.03 41.77 -39.48
CA ALA A 9 10.13 40.32 -39.42
C ALA A 9 9.41 39.84 -38.15
N SER A 10 8.29 39.16 -38.35
CA SER A 10 7.60 38.49 -37.25
C SER A 10 8.60 37.57 -36.54
N PRO A 11 8.69 37.61 -35.19
CA PRO A 11 9.61 36.75 -34.46
C PRO A 11 9.31 35.30 -34.82
N ALA A 12 10.28 34.61 -35.40
CA ALA A 12 10.15 33.19 -35.70
C ALA A 12 9.88 32.44 -34.40
N LEU A 13 8.72 31.81 -34.32
CA LEU A 13 8.37 30.96 -33.20
C LEU A 13 9.36 29.81 -33.14
N ALA A 14 10.27 29.82 -32.17
CA ALA A 14 11.18 28.75 -31.94
C ALA A 14 10.41 27.54 -31.32
N VAL A 15 10.15 26.56 -32.16
CA VAL A 15 9.55 25.28 -31.72
C VAL A 15 10.69 24.39 -31.23
N SER A 16 10.80 24.19 -29.92
CA SER A 16 11.73 23.23 -29.33
C SER A 16 11.05 21.87 -29.13
N PRO A 17 11.77 20.73 -29.28
CA PRO A 17 11.19 19.42 -29.03
C PRO A 17 10.81 19.24 -27.55
N ALA A 18 9.72 18.54 -27.29
CA ALA A 18 9.28 18.19 -25.91
C ALA A 18 10.33 17.32 -25.18
N PRO A 19 10.47 17.47 -23.85
CA PRO A 19 9.62 18.22 -22.92
C PRO A 19 10.12 19.66 -22.70
N HIS A 20 9.20 20.62 -22.79
CA HIS A 20 9.50 22.05 -22.65
C HIS A 20 9.68 22.52 -21.20
N LEU A 21 9.21 21.71 -20.22
CA LEU A 21 9.33 21.97 -18.79
C LEU A 21 10.06 20.83 -18.12
N ARG A 22 11.27 21.10 -17.61
CA ARG A 22 11.98 20.19 -16.68
C ARG A 22 11.65 20.62 -15.27
N GLY A 23 10.86 19.80 -14.55
CA GLY A 23 10.64 19.99 -13.11
C GLY A 23 11.96 19.81 -12.35
N LEU A 24 12.15 20.57 -11.26
CA LEU A 24 13.30 20.46 -10.35
C LEU A 24 13.35 19.10 -9.61
N VAL A 25 12.24 18.33 -9.65
CA VAL A 25 12.12 17.04 -8.98
C VAL A 25 12.22 15.93 -10.01
N SER A 26 13.29 15.13 -9.94
CA SER A 26 13.45 13.94 -10.78
C SER A 26 12.68 12.74 -10.20
N SER A 27 12.23 11.83 -11.07
CA SER A 27 11.61 10.55 -10.65
C SER A 27 12.52 9.73 -9.73
N ALA A 28 13.83 9.77 -9.94
CA ALA A 28 14.79 9.13 -9.04
C ALA A 28 14.73 9.71 -7.62
N ARG A 29 14.64 11.04 -7.47
CA ARG A 29 14.52 11.67 -6.14
C ARG A 29 13.23 11.25 -5.44
N LEU A 30 12.12 11.11 -6.18
CA LEU A 30 10.86 10.62 -5.63
C LEU A 30 10.99 9.18 -5.14
N SER A 31 11.50 8.27 -5.98
CA SER A 31 11.67 6.85 -5.63
C SER A 31 12.58 6.69 -4.40
N TRP A 32 13.72 7.36 -4.36
CA TRP A 32 14.60 7.31 -3.19
C TRP A 32 13.98 7.89 -1.92
N SER A 33 13.17 8.95 -2.03
CA SER A 33 12.42 9.48 -0.87
C SER A 33 11.45 8.44 -0.33
N VAL A 34 10.71 7.73 -1.20
CA VAL A 34 9.81 6.65 -0.80
C VAL A 34 10.60 5.50 -0.17
N ALA A 35 11.70 5.05 -0.78
CA ALA A 35 12.55 4.01 -0.22
C ALA A 35 13.04 4.36 1.19
N CYS A 36 13.56 5.58 1.39
CA CYS A 36 14.02 6.04 2.71
C CYS A 36 12.89 6.07 3.75
N CYS A 37 11.66 6.44 3.35
CA CYS A 37 10.51 6.46 4.26
C CYS A 37 10.02 5.05 4.66
N LEU A 38 10.30 4.03 3.84
CA LEU A 38 9.96 2.63 4.14
C LEU A 38 10.99 1.96 5.07
N LEU A 39 12.26 2.42 5.05
CA LEU A 39 13.35 1.80 5.82
C LEU A 39 13.09 1.70 7.34
N PRO A 40 12.54 2.71 8.04
CA PRO A 40 12.26 2.60 9.47
C PRO A 40 11.28 1.48 9.81
N ALA A 41 10.20 1.33 9.02
CA ALA A 41 9.23 0.25 9.22
C ALA A 41 9.83 -1.13 8.87
N ALA A 42 10.63 -1.23 7.81
CA ALA A 42 11.36 -2.44 7.46
C ALA A 42 12.37 -2.84 8.55
N ALA A 43 13.11 -1.86 9.09
CA ALA A 43 14.04 -2.09 10.20
C ALA A 43 13.34 -2.58 11.47
N TRP A 44 12.15 -2.05 11.78
CA TRP A 44 11.33 -2.54 12.88
C TRP A 44 10.89 -3.99 12.68
N GLY A 45 10.49 -4.36 11.46
CA GLY A 45 10.19 -5.75 11.11
C GLY A 45 11.39 -6.67 11.29
N VAL A 46 12.58 -6.22 10.90
CA VAL A 46 13.84 -6.97 11.14
C VAL A 46 14.13 -7.07 12.63
N PHE A 47 13.89 -6.03 13.42
CA PHE A 47 14.07 -6.06 14.88
C PHE A 47 13.16 -7.09 15.55
N LEU A 48 11.90 -7.20 15.12
CA LEU A 48 10.93 -8.13 15.71
C LEU A 48 11.13 -9.59 15.27
N PHE A 49 11.36 -9.83 13.99
CA PHE A 49 11.44 -11.18 13.41
C PHE A 49 12.88 -11.67 13.21
N GLY A 50 13.88 -10.80 13.35
CA GLY A 50 15.28 -11.14 13.26
C GLY A 50 15.77 -11.48 11.86
N LEU A 51 16.71 -12.42 11.79
CA LEU A 51 17.39 -12.83 10.56
C LEU A 51 16.47 -13.34 9.44
N PRO A 52 15.36 -14.06 9.70
CA PRO A 52 14.40 -14.44 8.65
C PRO A 52 13.87 -13.24 7.87
N ALA A 53 13.42 -12.17 8.56
CA ALA A 53 12.92 -10.96 7.91
C ALA A 53 14.01 -10.25 7.09
N LEU A 54 15.23 -10.17 7.64
CA LEU A 54 16.36 -9.57 6.92
C LEU A 54 16.68 -10.33 5.61
N ARG A 55 16.63 -11.67 5.65
CA ARG A 55 16.83 -12.50 4.45
C ARG A 55 15.74 -12.28 3.40
N VAL A 56 14.47 -12.22 3.79
CA VAL A 56 13.35 -11.97 2.88
C VAL A 56 13.47 -10.60 2.23
N LEU A 57 13.70 -9.54 3.02
CA LEU A 57 13.90 -8.18 2.51
C LEU A 57 15.14 -8.09 1.61
N GLY A 58 16.25 -8.69 2.02
CA GLY A 58 17.48 -8.70 1.26
C GLY A 58 17.35 -9.41 -0.09
N VAL A 59 16.69 -10.57 -0.13
CA VAL A 59 16.41 -11.31 -1.36
C VAL A 59 15.46 -10.53 -2.26
N ALA A 60 14.37 -9.99 -1.71
CA ALA A 60 13.40 -9.23 -2.49
C ALA A 60 14.05 -7.98 -3.13
N ALA A 61 14.78 -7.20 -2.36
CA ALA A 61 15.48 -6.01 -2.85
C ALA A 61 16.62 -6.37 -3.84
N GLY A 62 17.44 -7.37 -3.50
CA GLY A 62 18.56 -7.81 -4.33
C GLY A 62 18.11 -8.36 -5.68
N VAL A 63 17.08 -9.22 -5.70
CA VAL A 63 16.53 -9.77 -6.96
C VAL A 63 15.84 -8.68 -7.78
N SER A 64 15.12 -7.73 -7.16
CA SER A 64 14.56 -6.59 -7.89
C SER A 64 15.63 -5.76 -8.58
N LEU A 65 16.73 -5.44 -7.89
CA LEU A 65 17.85 -4.69 -8.47
C LEU A 65 18.57 -5.48 -9.56
N LEU A 66 18.79 -6.78 -9.35
CA LEU A 66 19.43 -7.65 -10.33
C LEU A 66 18.57 -7.79 -11.60
N ALA A 67 17.26 -8.03 -11.45
CA ALA A 67 16.33 -8.11 -12.57
C ALA A 67 16.28 -6.81 -13.36
N GLU A 68 16.26 -5.65 -12.68
CA GLU A 68 16.33 -4.33 -13.31
C GLU A 68 17.65 -4.15 -14.07
N LEU A 69 18.78 -4.54 -13.48
CA LEU A 69 20.09 -4.45 -14.11
C LEU A 69 20.16 -5.30 -15.37
N LEU A 70 19.78 -6.56 -15.28
CA LEU A 70 19.82 -7.50 -16.42
C LEU A 70 18.94 -7.04 -17.58
N THR A 71 17.71 -6.60 -17.28
CA THR A 71 16.79 -6.10 -18.30
C THR A 71 17.25 -4.78 -18.90
N SER A 72 17.81 -3.89 -18.08
CA SER A 72 18.33 -2.59 -18.53
C SER A 72 19.56 -2.75 -19.43
N LEU A 73 20.44 -3.70 -19.12
CA LEU A 73 21.59 -4.05 -19.97
C LEU A 73 21.13 -4.64 -21.30
N ALA A 74 20.16 -5.57 -21.28
CA ALA A 74 19.60 -6.16 -22.50
C ALA A 74 19.00 -5.12 -23.45
N TRP A 75 18.48 -4.00 -22.92
CA TRP A 75 17.84 -2.93 -23.71
C TRP A 75 18.78 -1.72 -23.95
N GLY A 76 20.03 -1.80 -23.54
CA GLY A 76 21.02 -0.74 -23.71
C GLY A 76 20.72 0.57 -22.94
N ARG A 77 19.97 0.48 -21.85
CA ARG A 77 19.58 1.64 -21.00
C ARG A 77 19.84 1.32 -19.53
N ILE A 78 20.57 2.15 -18.83
CA ILE A 78 20.84 1.95 -17.39
C ILE A 78 19.77 2.68 -16.58
N THR A 79 18.78 1.94 -16.03
CA THR A 79 17.65 2.48 -15.26
C THR A 79 17.79 2.23 -13.75
N VAL A 80 18.68 1.37 -13.30
CA VAL A 80 18.83 0.96 -11.88
C VAL A 80 19.04 2.14 -10.92
N ARG A 81 19.59 3.26 -11.40
CA ARG A 81 19.88 4.46 -10.60
C ARG A 81 18.62 5.24 -10.20
N ASP A 82 17.48 4.96 -10.82
CA ASP A 82 16.24 5.67 -10.53
C ASP A 82 15.59 5.29 -9.18
N GLY A 83 16.07 4.24 -8.51
CA GLY A 83 15.62 3.80 -7.20
C GLY A 83 14.28 3.04 -7.22
N SER A 84 13.59 2.96 -8.34
CA SER A 84 12.26 2.33 -8.43
C SER A 84 12.30 0.82 -8.18
N ALA A 85 13.37 0.13 -8.61
CA ALA A 85 13.57 -1.29 -8.31
C ALA A 85 13.79 -1.54 -6.82
N MET A 86 14.48 -0.63 -6.12
CA MET A 86 14.65 -0.71 -4.68
C MET A 86 13.29 -0.58 -3.96
N VAL A 87 12.47 0.40 -4.35
CA VAL A 87 11.10 0.55 -3.82
C VAL A 87 10.28 -0.71 -4.06
N THR A 88 10.30 -1.25 -5.29
CA THR A 88 9.58 -2.48 -5.63
C THR A 88 10.02 -3.64 -4.74
N GLY A 89 11.33 -3.87 -4.60
CA GLY A 89 11.86 -4.97 -3.78
C GLY A 89 11.56 -4.80 -2.29
N LEU A 90 11.67 -3.57 -1.75
CA LEU A 90 11.29 -3.29 -0.36
C LEU A 90 9.79 -3.57 -0.13
N LEU A 91 8.92 -3.08 -0.99
CA LEU A 91 7.48 -3.29 -0.87
C LEU A 91 7.10 -4.77 -0.98
N VAL A 92 7.71 -5.51 -1.92
CA VAL A 92 7.53 -6.97 -2.04
C VAL A 92 7.93 -7.67 -0.75
N GLY A 93 9.13 -7.40 -0.24
CA GLY A 93 9.61 -8.01 1.00
C GLY A 93 8.80 -7.64 2.23
N MET A 94 8.35 -6.38 2.33
CA MET A 94 7.53 -5.88 3.44
C MET A 94 6.15 -6.51 3.50
N LEU A 95 5.57 -6.90 2.36
CA LEU A 95 4.26 -7.56 2.28
C LEU A 95 4.32 -9.07 2.52
N MET A 96 5.51 -9.66 2.63
CA MET A 96 5.67 -11.09 2.82
C MET A 96 5.81 -11.47 4.29
N PRO A 97 5.34 -12.68 4.67
CA PRO A 97 5.60 -13.22 5.99
C PRO A 97 7.10 -13.54 6.16
N PRO A 98 7.66 -13.37 7.38
CA PRO A 98 9.08 -13.59 7.60
C PRO A 98 9.51 -15.08 7.49
N GLY A 99 8.57 -16.02 7.58
CA GLY A 99 8.80 -17.47 7.43
C GLY A 99 8.71 -17.98 6.01
N VAL A 100 8.49 -17.11 5.01
CA VAL A 100 8.35 -17.51 3.62
C VAL A 100 9.67 -18.08 3.05
N PRO A 101 9.66 -19.17 2.26
CA PRO A 101 10.85 -19.67 1.58
C PRO A 101 11.41 -18.61 0.61
N LEU A 102 12.74 -18.47 0.59
CA LEU A 102 13.41 -17.37 -0.14
C LEU A 102 13.21 -17.35 -1.66
N TYR A 103 12.83 -18.48 -2.26
CA TYR A 103 12.48 -18.52 -3.69
C TYR A 103 11.19 -17.75 -4.00
N VAL A 104 10.28 -17.61 -3.03
CA VAL A 104 9.01 -16.88 -3.22
C VAL A 104 9.24 -15.38 -3.37
N PRO A 105 9.93 -14.66 -2.43
CA PRO A 105 10.26 -13.27 -2.62
C PRO A 105 11.16 -13.03 -3.85
N ALA A 106 12.04 -13.97 -4.19
CA ALA A 106 12.85 -13.88 -5.40
C ALA A 106 11.99 -13.92 -6.67
N ALA A 107 11.08 -14.90 -6.78
CA ALA A 107 10.18 -15.04 -7.94
C ALA A 107 9.21 -13.85 -8.04
N ALA A 108 8.64 -13.39 -6.92
CA ALA A 108 7.75 -12.24 -6.89
C ALA A 108 8.44 -10.95 -7.35
N SER A 109 9.66 -10.71 -6.87
CA SER A 109 10.46 -9.56 -7.26
C SER A 109 10.86 -9.60 -8.73
N ALA A 110 11.30 -10.76 -9.21
CA ALA A 110 11.62 -10.96 -10.63
C ALA A 110 10.38 -10.75 -11.52
N PHE A 111 9.24 -11.32 -11.15
CA PHE A 111 7.98 -11.14 -11.87
C PHE A 111 7.56 -9.66 -11.90
N GLY A 112 7.58 -8.97 -10.76
CA GLY A 112 7.23 -7.56 -10.66
C GLY A 112 8.10 -6.68 -11.56
N ILE A 113 9.41 -6.91 -11.58
CA ILE A 113 10.33 -6.11 -12.41
C ILE A 113 10.26 -6.52 -13.88
N ILE A 114 10.41 -7.80 -14.21
CA ILE A 114 10.53 -8.25 -15.60
C ILE A 114 9.19 -8.15 -16.32
N VAL A 115 8.14 -8.75 -15.73
CA VAL A 115 6.83 -8.87 -16.38
C VAL A 115 5.99 -7.60 -16.21
N VAL A 116 5.90 -7.07 -14.99
CA VAL A 116 4.97 -5.93 -14.75
C VAL A 116 5.59 -4.59 -15.15
N LYS A 117 6.90 -4.38 -14.91
CA LYS A 117 7.54 -3.09 -15.17
C LYS A 117 8.23 -3.03 -16.54
N GLN A 118 9.14 -3.95 -16.80
CA GLN A 118 10.03 -3.84 -17.97
C GLN A 118 9.35 -4.22 -19.28
N SER A 119 8.44 -5.21 -19.28
CA SER A 119 7.70 -5.60 -20.51
C SER A 119 6.87 -4.46 -21.10
N PHE A 120 6.45 -3.51 -20.28
CA PHE A 120 5.69 -2.33 -20.74
C PHE A 120 6.57 -1.11 -21.05
N GLY A 121 7.89 -1.22 -20.92
CA GLY A 121 8.85 -0.17 -21.29
C GLY A 121 9.43 0.61 -20.12
N GLY A 122 9.34 0.09 -18.88
CA GLY A 122 9.98 0.60 -17.67
C GLY A 122 9.14 1.61 -16.89
N LEU A 123 9.83 2.38 -16.02
CA LEU A 123 9.17 3.33 -15.11
C LEU A 123 8.27 4.32 -15.85
N GLY A 124 7.04 4.47 -15.37
CA GLY A 124 6.04 5.40 -15.92
C GLY A 124 5.17 4.83 -17.04
N ARG A 125 5.41 3.60 -17.51
CA ARG A 125 4.62 2.92 -18.56
C ARG A 125 3.90 1.68 -18.08
N ASN A 126 4.11 1.26 -16.84
CA ASN A 126 3.44 0.12 -16.23
C ASN A 126 1.98 0.49 -15.90
N TRP A 127 1.05 -0.40 -16.26
CA TRP A 127 -0.39 -0.21 -16.00
C TRP A 127 -0.81 -0.63 -14.59
N MET A 128 0.04 -1.36 -13.87
CA MET A 128 -0.16 -1.76 -12.47
C MET A 128 1.13 -1.56 -11.67
N ASN A 129 1.01 -1.47 -10.35
CA ASN A 129 2.15 -1.38 -9.45
C ASN A 129 2.97 -2.67 -9.49
N PRO A 130 4.29 -2.61 -9.79
CA PRO A 130 5.13 -3.80 -9.94
C PRO A 130 5.26 -4.64 -8.66
N ALA A 131 5.33 -3.99 -7.49
CA ALA A 131 5.41 -4.71 -6.22
C ALA A 131 4.13 -5.51 -5.97
N LEU A 132 2.96 -4.90 -6.19
CA LEU A 132 1.67 -5.57 -6.03
C LEU A 132 1.47 -6.71 -7.02
N GLY A 133 1.88 -6.50 -8.28
CA GLY A 133 1.85 -7.57 -9.29
C GLY A 133 2.67 -8.78 -8.86
N GLY A 134 3.88 -8.55 -8.33
CA GLY A 134 4.73 -9.62 -7.80
C GLY A 134 4.14 -10.32 -6.58
N VAL A 135 3.61 -9.57 -5.61
CA VAL A 135 3.00 -10.13 -4.40
C VAL A 135 1.74 -10.93 -4.72
N VAL A 136 0.86 -10.41 -5.58
CA VAL A 136 -0.37 -11.12 -5.98
C VAL A 136 -0.02 -12.39 -6.76
N PHE A 137 0.99 -12.35 -7.64
CA PHE A 137 1.53 -13.55 -8.29
C PHE A 137 1.99 -14.59 -7.25
N ALA A 138 2.71 -14.17 -6.20
CA ALA A 138 3.15 -15.08 -5.14
C ALA A 138 1.98 -15.63 -4.33
N LEU A 139 0.96 -14.82 -4.01
CA LEU A 139 -0.24 -15.25 -3.28
C LEU A 139 -1.02 -16.33 -4.03
N PHE A 140 -1.13 -16.23 -5.36
CA PHE A 140 -1.80 -17.25 -6.19
C PHE A 140 -0.96 -18.50 -6.41
N SER A 141 0.36 -18.34 -6.58
CA SER A 141 1.25 -19.46 -6.90
C SER A 141 1.65 -20.28 -5.68
N TRP A 142 1.79 -19.64 -4.51
CA TRP A 142 2.32 -20.25 -3.28
C TRP A 142 1.55 -19.80 -2.04
N SER A 143 0.24 -19.95 -2.03
CA SER A 143 -0.65 -19.50 -0.92
C SER A 143 -0.22 -20.06 0.44
N ASP A 144 0.15 -21.34 0.49
CA ASP A 144 0.61 -21.99 1.74
C ASP A 144 1.93 -21.41 2.24
N ALA A 145 2.86 -21.11 1.34
CA ALA A 145 4.12 -20.46 1.71
C ALA A 145 3.91 -19.03 2.20
N MET A 146 2.95 -18.31 1.62
CA MET A 146 2.54 -16.95 2.02
C MET A 146 1.74 -16.92 3.33
N SER A 147 1.42 -18.07 3.90
CA SER A 147 0.78 -18.21 5.22
C SER A 147 1.74 -18.64 6.34
N ARG A 148 3.05 -18.67 6.09
CA ARG A 148 4.08 -19.07 7.07
C ARG A 148 4.49 -17.90 7.95
N TRP A 149 3.62 -17.58 8.88
CA TRP A 149 3.87 -16.54 9.89
C TRP A 149 4.88 -17.02 10.94
N LEU A 150 5.64 -16.12 11.52
CA LEU A 150 6.50 -16.40 12.66
C LEU A 150 5.94 -15.72 13.91
N PRO A 151 6.05 -16.38 15.09
CA PRO A 151 5.65 -15.75 16.34
C PRO A 151 6.57 -14.60 16.67
N VAL A 152 6.01 -13.54 17.24
CA VAL A 152 6.76 -12.44 17.83
C VAL A 152 7.08 -12.79 19.29
N ARG A 153 8.24 -12.37 19.78
CA ARG A 153 8.65 -12.59 21.16
C ARG A 153 7.60 -12.01 22.12
N GLY A 154 7.10 -12.85 23.04
CA GLY A 154 6.11 -12.44 24.04
C GLY A 154 4.66 -12.60 23.64
N VAL A 155 4.37 -13.00 22.39
CA VAL A 155 3.02 -13.33 21.92
C VAL A 155 2.95 -14.83 21.65
N GLY A 156 2.03 -15.52 22.30
CA GLY A 156 1.93 -16.99 22.26
C GLY A 156 1.46 -17.58 20.93
N SER A 157 0.93 -16.77 20.01
CA SER A 157 0.39 -17.21 18.73
C SER A 157 1.37 -16.99 17.58
N ALA A 158 1.38 -17.92 16.62
CA ALA A 158 2.10 -17.79 15.34
C ALA A 158 1.16 -17.45 14.17
N VAL A 159 -0.13 -17.25 14.41
CA VAL A 159 -1.13 -16.97 13.37
C VAL A 159 -1.31 -15.47 13.24
N ALA A 160 -1.30 -14.91 12.03
CA ALA A 160 -1.57 -13.48 11.81
C ALA A 160 -3.02 -13.11 12.21
N PRO A 161 -3.28 -11.87 12.69
CA PRO A 161 -4.59 -11.44 13.15
C PRO A 161 -5.72 -11.65 12.13
N LEU A 162 -5.47 -11.34 10.87
CA LEU A 162 -6.45 -11.52 9.80
C LEU A 162 -6.68 -12.99 9.43
N ALA A 163 -5.65 -13.84 9.56
CA ALA A 163 -5.80 -15.29 9.36
C ALA A 163 -6.65 -15.90 10.48
N ALA A 164 -6.40 -15.53 11.74
CA ALA A 164 -7.20 -15.94 12.88
C ALA A 164 -8.68 -15.54 12.73
N LEU A 165 -8.93 -14.34 12.21
CA LEU A 165 -10.29 -13.85 11.92
C LEU A 165 -10.99 -14.69 10.85
N ARG A 166 -10.29 -14.99 9.76
CA ARG A 166 -10.81 -15.83 8.67
C ARG A 166 -11.15 -17.24 9.14
N ASP A 167 -10.27 -17.83 9.95
CA ASP A 167 -10.49 -19.17 10.52
C ASP A 167 -11.72 -19.18 11.46
N ALA A 168 -11.94 -18.10 12.20
CA ALA A 168 -13.13 -17.94 13.03
C ALA A 168 -14.41 -17.81 12.21
N PHE A 169 -14.38 -17.13 11.06
CA PHE A 169 -15.52 -17.05 10.13
C PHE A 169 -15.82 -18.41 9.49
N ALA A 170 -14.81 -19.11 8.99
CA ALA A 170 -14.96 -20.42 8.37
C ALA A 170 -15.46 -21.47 9.37
N GLY A 171 -15.04 -21.40 10.63
CA GLY A 171 -15.42 -22.31 11.69
C GLY A 171 -16.74 -22.01 12.40
N GLY A 172 -17.46 -20.93 12.02
CA GLY A 172 -18.69 -20.49 12.70
C GLY A 172 -18.47 -20.07 14.17
N LYS A 173 -17.23 -19.89 14.60
CA LYS A 173 -16.82 -19.58 15.97
C LYS A 173 -16.76 -18.08 16.29
N ALA A 174 -17.19 -17.24 15.38
CA ALA A 174 -17.19 -15.80 15.54
C ALA A 174 -18.27 -15.26 16.51
N GLY A 175 -18.83 -16.13 17.34
CA GLY A 175 -19.94 -15.80 18.23
C GLY A 175 -19.55 -14.96 19.44
N GLY A 176 -20.34 -13.91 19.71
CA GLY A 176 -20.49 -13.21 21.00
C GLY A 176 -19.36 -12.30 21.50
N GLY A 177 -18.11 -12.63 21.30
CA GLY A 177 -16.94 -11.82 21.66
C GLY A 177 -16.45 -10.94 20.50
N GLY A 178 -15.93 -9.75 20.77
CA GLY A 178 -15.35 -8.89 19.70
C GLY A 178 -14.20 -9.56 18.95
N LEU A 179 -13.71 -8.94 17.86
CA LEU A 179 -12.57 -9.43 17.07
C LEU A 179 -11.32 -9.74 17.91
N LEU A 180 -11.09 -8.97 18.98
CA LEU A 180 -9.98 -9.21 19.90
C LEU A 180 -10.19 -10.45 20.79
N ALA A 181 -11.45 -10.83 21.06
CA ALA A 181 -11.73 -12.09 21.76
C ALA A 181 -11.42 -13.32 20.87
N VAL A 182 -11.61 -13.19 19.56
CA VAL A 182 -11.17 -14.20 18.58
C VAL A 182 -9.66 -14.41 18.66
N LEU A 183 -8.87 -13.33 18.75
CA LEU A 183 -7.41 -13.43 18.91
C LEU A 183 -7.03 -14.11 20.23
N ALA A 184 -7.69 -13.75 21.34
CA ALA A 184 -7.46 -14.39 22.63
C ALA A 184 -7.73 -15.91 22.57
N ALA A 185 -8.80 -16.33 21.84
CA ALA A 185 -9.09 -17.75 21.64
C ALA A 185 -8.02 -18.48 20.78
N HIS A 186 -7.26 -17.75 19.96
CA HIS A 186 -6.11 -18.28 19.20
C HIS A 186 -4.78 -18.19 19.99
N GLY A 187 -4.83 -17.97 21.30
CA GLY A 187 -3.66 -17.98 22.16
C GLY A 187 -2.83 -16.68 22.16
N TYR A 188 -3.41 -15.57 21.70
CA TYR A 188 -2.75 -14.26 21.81
C TYR A 188 -2.67 -13.82 23.26
N SER A 189 -1.47 -13.53 23.74
CA SER A 189 -1.19 -12.86 25.00
C SER A 189 -0.76 -11.42 24.74
N TRP A 190 -1.49 -10.45 25.30
CA TRP A 190 -1.16 -9.04 25.12
C TRP A 190 0.00 -8.63 26.03
N SER A 191 0.84 -7.73 25.55
CA SER A 191 2.00 -7.26 26.29
C SER A 191 1.59 -6.47 27.56
N ALA A 192 2.44 -6.49 28.58
CA ALA A 192 2.25 -5.65 29.78
C ALA A 192 2.26 -4.15 29.43
N THR A 193 2.94 -3.78 28.34
CA THR A 193 2.99 -2.40 27.83
C THR A 193 1.64 -2.00 27.24
N ASP A 194 0.98 -2.88 26.46
CA ASP A 194 -0.38 -2.65 25.97
C ASP A 194 -1.33 -2.39 27.14
N GLY A 195 -1.29 -3.26 28.17
CA GLY A 195 -2.14 -3.08 29.33
C GLY A 195 -1.96 -1.71 30.00
N ARG A 196 -0.72 -1.26 30.21
CA ARG A 196 -0.43 0.04 30.82
C ARG A 196 -0.88 1.21 29.96
N VAL A 197 -0.56 1.18 28.65
CA VAL A 197 -0.91 2.26 27.72
C VAL A 197 -2.41 2.36 27.53
N VAL A 198 -3.10 1.23 27.28
CA VAL A 198 -4.55 1.21 27.08
C VAL A 198 -5.28 1.68 28.34
N THR A 199 -4.84 1.23 29.55
CA THR A 199 -5.43 1.71 30.81
C THR A 199 -5.22 3.20 30.96
N TRP A 200 -4.01 3.71 30.77
CA TRP A 200 -3.71 5.13 30.87
C TRP A 200 -4.55 5.99 29.91
N VAL A 201 -4.67 5.56 28.64
CA VAL A 201 -5.49 6.26 27.64
C VAL A 201 -6.99 6.23 28.01
N ASN A 202 -7.48 5.08 28.51
CA ASN A 202 -8.87 4.96 28.94
C ASN A 202 -9.16 5.89 30.13
N ASP A 203 -8.28 5.94 31.11
CA ASP A 203 -8.51 6.71 32.35
C ASP A 203 -8.36 8.24 32.15
N HIS A 204 -7.42 8.68 31.30
CA HIS A 204 -7.09 10.10 31.18
C HIS A 204 -7.66 10.79 29.93
N VAL A 205 -7.93 10.03 28.86
CA VAL A 205 -8.35 10.61 27.58
C VAL A 205 -9.78 10.20 27.21
N LEU A 206 -10.08 8.91 27.26
CA LEU A 206 -11.34 8.37 26.74
C LEU A 206 -12.45 8.35 27.79
N SER A 207 -12.11 8.38 29.06
CA SER A 207 -13.10 8.56 30.15
C SER A 207 -13.96 9.81 29.95
N LEU A 208 -13.39 10.88 29.39
CA LEU A 208 -14.09 12.13 29.07
C LEU A 208 -15.16 11.94 27.96
N LEU A 209 -14.98 10.94 27.09
CA LEU A 209 -15.87 10.66 25.97
C LEU A 209 -16.79 9.48 26.22
N GLY A 210 -16.71 8.83 27.38
CA GLY A 210 -17.49 7.62 27.70
C GLY A 210 -17.18 6.41 26.83
N VAL A 211 -16.00 6.39 26.19
CA VAL A 211 -15.52 5.31 25.30
C VAL A 211 -14.35 4.59 25.96
N SER A 212 -14.20 3.31 25.74
CA SER A 212 -13.05 2.52 26.20
C SER A 212 -12.40 1.79 25.04
N LEU A 213 -11.07 1.83 24.99
CA LEU A 213 -10.28 1.00 24.10
C LEU A 213 -10.13 -0.41 24.70
N PRO A 214 -10.34 -1.46 23.91
CA PRO A 214 -10.05 -2.83 24.35
C PRO A 214 -8.54 -3.09 24.39
N ARG A 215 -8.12 -4.02 25.21
CA ARG A 215 -6.72 -4.49 25.25
C ARG A 215 -6.31 -5.11 23.92
N GLY A 216 -5.04 -4.95 23.55
CA GLY A 216 -4.47 -5.46 22.30
C GLY A 216 -4.43 -4.44 21.17
N VAL A 217 -5.09 -3.29 21.29
CA VAL A 217 -5.08 -2.24 20.26
C VAL A 217 -3.70 -1.62 20.11
N PHE A 218 -2.98 -1.40 21.21
CA PHE A 218 -1.63 -0.85 21.17
C PHE A 218 -0.64 -1.83 20.53
N ASP A 219 -0.72 -3.12 20.90
CA ASP A 219 0.12 -4.16 20.30
C ASP A 219 -0.13 -4.31 18.79
N LEU A 220 -1.38 -4.22 18.33
CA LEU A 220 -1.70 -4.19 16.91
C LEU A 220 -1.14 -2.97 16.20
N MET A 221 -1.19 -1.79 16.84
CA MET A 221 -0.70 -0.55 16.26
C MET A 221 0.83 -0.51 16.13
N VAL A 222 1.54 -0.99 17.17
CA VAL A 222 3.02 -1.03 17.19
C VAL A 222 3.55 -2.24 16.43
N GLY A 223 2.70 -3.27 16.22
CA GLY A 223 3.02 -4.45 15.44
C GLY A 223 3.76 -5.54 16.22
N THR A 224 3.55 -5.61 17.52
CA THR A 224 4.03 -6.74 18.33
C THR A 224 3.14 -7.98 18.16
N VAL A 225 2.68 -8.23 16.94
CA VAL A 225 1.81 -9.34 16.53
C VAL A 225 2.40 -10.00 15.28
N PRO A 226 2.13 -11.29 15.02
CA PRO A 226 2.52 -11.92 13.77
C PRO A 226 1.90 -11.23 12.55
N GLY A 227 2.68 -11.03 11.49
CA GLY A 227 2.20 -10.35 10.28
C GLY A 227 3.28 -10.27 9.21
N GLY A 228 3.03 -9.52 8.14
CA GLY A 228 4.02 -9.18 7.14
C GLY A 228 5.12 -8.27 7.70
N ILE A 229 6.32 -8.38 7.15
CA ILE A 229 7.52 -7.75 7.72
C ILE A 229 7.38 -6.24 7.89
N GLY A 230 6.73 -5.56 6.96
CA GLY A 230 6.65 -4.08 6.94
C GLY A 230 5.28 -3.52 7.26
N GLU A 231 4.26 -4.36 7.41
CA GLU A 231 2.89 -3.91 7.67
C GLU A 231 2.61 -3.68 9.16
N ILE A 232 3.48 -4.16 10.03
CA ILE A 232 3.26 -4.25 11.47
C ILE A 232 3.45 -2.92 12.22
N SER A 233 4.29 -1.99 11.76
CA SER A 233 4.53 -0.73 12.48
C SER A 233 3.81 0.45 11.87
N ILE A 234 2.56 0.66 12.25
CA ILE A 234 1.75 1.79 11.80
C ILE A 234 2.37 3.14 12.13
N PRO A 235 2.89 3.40 13.36
CA PRO A 235 3.50 4.69 13.67
C PRO A 235 4.66 5.06 12.75
N LEU A 236 5.55 4.11 12.45
CA LEU A 236 6.70 4.35 11.58
C LEU A 236 6.27 4.56 10.11
N LEU A 237 5.24 3.84 9.64
CA LEU A 237 4.65 4.09 8.33
C LEU A 237 4.03 5.47 8.25
N LEU A 238 3.29 5.91 9.29
CA LEU A 238 2.68 7.24 9.33
C LEU A 238 3.71 8.37 9.38
N VAL A 239 4.83 8.18 10.09
CA VAL A 239 5.95 9.16 10.08
C VAL A 239 6.51 9.30 8.66
N GLY A 240 6.78 8.19 7.97
CA GLY A 240 7.20 8.20 6.57
C GLY A 240 6.17 8.85 5.64
N ALA A 241 4.90 8.51 5.81
CA ALA A 241 3.80 9.09 5.04
C ALA A 241 3.66 10.60 5.28
N ALA A 242 3.75 11.06 6.54
CA ALA A 242 3.72 12.49 6.88
C ALA A 242 4.85 13.27 6.19
N TYR A 243 6.06 12.70 6.16
CA TYR A 243 7.18 13.31 5.42
C TYR A 243 6.86 13.40 3.91
N LEU A 244 6.34 12.34 3.29
CA LEU A 244 6.00 12.35 1.86
C LEU A 244 4.86 13.34 1.55
N ILE A 245 3.87 13.49 2.43
CA ILE A 245 2.81 14.51 2.31
C ILE A 245 3.39 15.92 2.43
N ALA A 246 4.23 16.18 3.44
CA ALA A 246 4.88 17.47 3.64
C ALA A 246 5.76 17.87 2.44
N ARG A 247 6.43 16.90 1.81
CA ARG A 247 7.22 17.08 0.58
C ARG A 247 6.37 17.12 -0.70
N ARG A 248 5.03 16.99 -0.59
CA ARG A 248 4.08 16.94 -1.71
C ARG A 248 4.38 15.84 -2.72
N VAL A 249 5.00 14.74 -2.28
CA VAL A 249 5.25 13.53 -3.07
C VAL A 249 3.94 12.77 -3.29
N ILE A 250 3.13 12.68 -2.23
CA ILE A 250 1.81 12.03 -2.26
C ILE A 250 0.71 13.03 -1.91
N ARG A 251 -0.47 12.81 -2.49
CA ARG A 251 -1.69 13.60 -2.21
C ARG A 251 -2.41 12.99 -1.01
N TRP A 252 -2.48 13.70 0.11
CA TRP A 252 -3.09 13.22 1.37
C TRP A 252 -4.56 12.80 1.22
N GLN A 253 -5.27 13.37 0.25
CA GLN A 253 -6.69 13.07 0.02
C GLN A 253 -6.91 11.60 -0.37
N VAL A 254 -5.99 10.98 -1.10
CA VAL A 254 -6.12 9.59 -1.57
C VAL A 254 -6.11 8.61 -0.40
N PRO A 255 -5.07 8.54 0.44
CA PRO A 255 -5.04 7.60 1.55
C PRO A 255 -6.15 7.88 2.57
N VAL A 256 -6.48 9.15 2.84
CA VAL A 256 -7.57 9.49 3.76
C VAL A 256 -8.91 8.98 3.24
N THR A 257 -9.24 9.22 1.96
CA THR A 257 -10.49 8.71 1.36
C THR A 257 -10.53 7.19 1.38
N TYR A 258 -9.42 6.52 1.07
CA TYR A 258 -9.34 5.06 1.11
C TYR A 258 -9.62 4.52 2.52
N LEU A 259 -8.92 5.05 3.53
CA LEU A 259 -9.09 4.62 4.92
C LEU A 259 -10.48 4.93 5.47
N VAL A 260 -11.03 6.12 5.20
CA VAL A 260 -12.38 6.50 5.66
C VAL A 260 -13.44 5.61 5.04
N THR A 261 -13.41 5.37 3.73
CA THR A 261 -14.38 4.47 3.07
C THR A 261 -14.27 3.05 3.57
N PHE A 262 -13.04 2.55 3.78
CA PHE A 262 -12.84 1.24 4.38
C PHE A 262 -13.40 1.17 5.81
N CYS A 263 -13.12 2.16 6.67
CA CYS A 263 -13.61 2.22 8.05
C CYS A 263 -15.15 2.29 8.10
N VAL A 264 -15.76 3.08 7.20
CA VAL A 264 -17.23 3.16 7.09
C VAL A 264 -17.81 1.81 6.68
N ALA A 265 -17.24 1.15 5.67
CA ALA A 265 -17.70 -0.18 5.25
C ALA A 265 -17.50 -1.22 6.36
N ALA A 266 -16.35 -1.20 7.05
CA ALA A 266 -16.08 -2.10 8.17
C ALA A 266 -17.01 -1.86 9.36
N GLN A 267 -17.35 -0.60 9.68
CA GLN A 267 -18.31 -0.29 10.75
C GLN A 267 -19.70 -0.74 10.39
N LEU A 268 -20.17 -0.45 9.18
CA LEU A 268 -21.53 -0.76 8.74
C LEU A 268 -21.78 -2.26 8.60
N PHE A 269 -20.88 -2.95 7.93
CA PHE A 269 -21.09 -4.33 7.46
C PHE A 269 -20.25 -5.37 8.23
N GLY A 270 -19.20 -4.95 8.95
CA GLY A 270 -18.22 -5.86 9.56
C GLY A 270 -18.79 -6.74 10.70
N GLY A 271 -19.93 -6.38 11.27
CA GLY A 271 -20.64 -7.22 12.25
C GLY A 271 -21.47 -8.34 11.64
N LEU A 272 -21.91 -8.19 10.37
CA LEU A 272 -22.80 -9.15 9.72
C LEU A 272 -22.19 -10.57 9.60
N PRO A 273 -20.95 -10.75 9.13
CA PRO A 273 -20.34 -12.08 9.05
C PRO A 273 -20.15 -12.75 10.43
N MET A 274 -20.19 -11.94 11.51
CA MET A 274 -20.05 -12.41 12.89
C MET A 274 -21.40 -12.69 13.57
N GLY A 275 -22.54 -12.49 12.88
CA GLY A 275 -23.86 -12.58 13.47
C GLY A 275 -24.18 -11.48 14.50
N ARG A 276 -23.40 -10.37 14.54
CA ARG A 276 -23.56 -9.27 15.50
C ARG A 276 -24.46 -8.14 15.01
N GLY A 277 -24.96 -8.24 13.77
CA GLY A 277 -25.81 -7.23 13.15
C GLY A 277 -25.06 -6.05 12.55
N TRP A 278 -25.81 -5.02 12.17
CA TRP A 278 -25.27 -3.80 11.56
C TRP A 278 -24.56 -2.94 12.61
N PHE A 279 -23.60 -2.13 12.19
CA PHE A 279 -22.84 -1.18 13.01
C PHE A 279 -21.99 -1.81 14.12
N ALA A 280 -21.80 -3.13 14.11
CA ALA A 280 -21.01 -3.87 15.10
C ALA A 280 -19.61 -4.27 14.60
N GLY A 281 -19.06 -3.54 13.62
CA GLY A 281 -17.74 -3.81 13.08
C GLY A 281 -16.60 -3.39 14.01
N GLY A 282 -15.52 -4.15 14.04
CA GLY A 282 -14.30 -3.84 14.82
C GLY A 282 -13.32 -2.99 14.03
N VAL A 283 -13.64 -1.72 13.79
CA VAL A 283 -12.88 -0.81 12.91
C VAL A 283 -11.41 -0.72 13.32
N LEU A 284 -11.11 -0.53 14.61
CA LEU A 284 -9.72 -0.39 15.08
C LEU A 284 -8.89 -1.64 14.80
N PHE A 285 -9.47 -2.82 15.03
CA PHE A 285 -8.82 -4.07 14.69
C PHE A 285 -8.50 -4.14 13.20
N GLN A 286 -9.49 -3.84 12.35
CA GLN A 286 -9.35 -3.90 10.91
C GLN A 286 -8.37 -2.87 10.35
N LEU A 287 -8.34 -1.67 10.94
CA LEU A 287 -7.45 -0.58 10.56
C LEU A 287 -5.97 -0.92 10.89
N PHE A 288 -5.78 -1.55 12.06
CA PHE A 288 -4.43 -1.84 12.58
C PHE A 288 -3.93 -3.24 12.23
N SER A 289 -4.70 -4.03 11.48
CA SER A 289 -4.31 -5.35 11.01
C SER A 289 -3.99 -5.36 9.53
N GLY A 290 -2.94 -6.07 9.15
CA GLY A 290 -2.54 -6.26 7.76
C GLY A 290 -1.94 -5.03 7.10
N SER A 291 -1.83 -5.07 5.79
CA SER A 291 -1.11 -4.06 4.99
C SER A 291 -1.92 -2.81 4.64
N LEU A 292 -3.07 -2.55 5.30
CA LEU A 292 -3.98 -1.47 4.91
C LEU A 292 -3.30 -0.09 4.91
N VAL A 293 -2.57 0.24 5.98
CA VAL A 293 -1.88 1.54 6.10
C VAL A 293 -0.72 1.62 5.10
N LEU A 294 0.09 0.56 4.97
CA LEU A 294 1.15 0.48 3.97
C LEU A 294 0.58 0.64 2.55
N GLY A 295 -0.50 -0.09 2.23
CA GLY A 295 -1.19 -0.02 0.95
C GLY A 295 -1.76 1.37 0.64
N ALA A 296 -2.44 1.99 1.62
CA ALA A 296 -3.09 3.28 1.44
C ALA A 296 -2.10 4.42 1.17
N PHE A 297 -0.98 4.46 1.91
CA PHE A 297 -0.03 5.57 1.81
C PHE A 297 1.09 5.36 0.80
N PHE A 298 1.54 4.13 0.55
CA PHE A 298 2.73 3.87 -0.28
C PHE A 298 2.44 3.15 -1.59
N MET A 299 1.24 2.56 -1.75
CA MET A 299 0.90 1.80 -2.95
C MET A 299 -0.27 2.39 -3.73
N ALA A 300 -1.37 2.76 -3.06
CA ALA A 300 -2.51 3.39 -3.71
C ALA A 300 -2.24 4.83 -4.19
N THR A 301 -1.16 5.44 -3.70
CA THR A 301 -0.70 6.78 -4.09
C THR A 301 0.37 6.77 -5.18
N ASP A 302 0.65 5.62 -5.79
CA ASP A 302 1.59 5.52 -6.90
C ASP A 302 1.13 6.40 -8.07
N PRO A 303 1.90 7.44 -8.46
CA PRO A 303 1.49 8.40 -9.48
C PRO A 303 1.37 7.78 -10.88
N VAL A 304 2.01 6.65 -11.13
CA VAL A 304 2.00 5.98 -12.44
C VAL A 304 0.68 5.25 -12.68
N THR A 305 0.12 4.66 -11.63
CA THR A 305 -1.06 3.78 -11.72
C THR A 305 -2.34 4.43 -11.21
N SER A 306 -2.27 5.69 -10.79
CA SER A 306 -3.41 6.47 -10.30
C SER A 306 -4.00 7.39 -11.39
N PRO A 307 -5.31 7.71 -11.32
CA PRO A 307 -5.93 8.67 -12.22
C PRO A 307 -5.28 10.06 -12.21
N LEU A 308 -5.34 10.76 -13.33
CA LEU A 308 -4.72 12.07 -13.50
C LEU A 308 -5.44 13.16 -12.70
N THR A 309 -6.77 13.08 -12.61
CA THR A 309 -7.60 14.10 -11.95
C THR A 309 -7.80 13.82 -10.46
N LEU A 310 -7.95 14.87 -9.64
CA LEU A 310 -8.26 14.69 -8.23
C LEU A 310 -9.59 13.94 -8.02
N ARG A 311 -10.61 14.26 -8.84
CA ARG A 311 -11.92 13.57 -8.80
C ARG A 311 -11.75 12.07 -9.08
N GLY A 312 -10.98 11.73 -10.11
CA GLY A 312 -10.66 10.32 -10.43
C GLY A 312 -9.93 9.61 -9.30
N ASN A 313 -8.95 10.27 -8.69
CA ASN A 313 -8.24 9.73 -7.53
C ASN A 313 -9.16 9.46 -6.33
N LEU A 314 -10.10 10.36 -6.04
CA LEU A 314 -11.05 10.16 -4.93
C LEU A 314 -12.03 9.01 -5.23
N ILE A 315 -12.51 8.89 -6.46
CA ILE A 315 -13.37 7.78 -6.89
C ILE A 315 -12.61 6.45 -6.77
N LEU A 316 -11.37 6.41 -7.28
CA LEU A 316 -10.52 5.22 -7.15
C LEU A 316 -10.31 4.88 -5.67
N ALA A 317 -9.88 5.83 -4.85
CA ALA A 317 -9.60 5.60 -3.43
C ALA A 317 -10.84 5.10 -2.67
N ALA A 318 -12.02 5.66 -2.92
CA ALA A 318 -13.27 5.19 -2.35
C ALA A 318 -13.61 3.75 -2.78
N SER A 319 -13.43 3.45 -4.07
CA SER A 319 -13.63 2.10 -4.61
C SER A 319 -12.67 1.09 -3.98
N LEU A 320 -11.40 1.49 -3.77
CA LEU A 320 -10.40 0.66 -3.10
C LEU A 320 -10.80 0.34 -1.65
N GLY A 321 -11.35 1.32 -0.91
CA GLY A 321 -11.80 1.11 0.47
C GLY A 321 -12.91 0.06 0.55
N VAL A 322 -13.91 0.19 -0.29
CA VAL A 322 -15.02 -0.77 -0.39
C VAL A 322 -14.52 -2.15 -0.83
N LEU A 323 -13.71 -2.20 -1.89
CA LEU A 323 -13.20 -3.45 -2.44
C LEU A 323 -12.29 -4.20 -1.45
N THR A 324 -11.43 -3.47 -0.74
CA THR A 324 -10.58 -4.06 0.31
C THR A 324 -11.43 -4.66 1.43
N PHE A 325 -12.50 -3.98 1.85
CA PHE A 325 -13.43 -4.53 2.83
C PHE A 325 -14.01 -5.87 2.35
N PHE A 326 -14.55 -5.91 1.14
CA PHE A 326 -15.13 -7.15 0.60
C PHE A 326 -14.11 -8.28 0.47
N LEU A 327 -12.92 -7.99 -0.07
CA LEU A 327 -11.86 -8.99 -0.23
C LEU A 327 -11.33 -9.50 1.11
N ARG A 328 -11.28 -8.66 2.13
CA ARG A 328 -10.79 -9.04 3.46
C ARG A 328 -11.79 -9.92 4.22
N TYR A 329 -13.10 -9.67 4.06
CA TYR A 329 -14.13 -10.42 4.76
C TYR A 329 -14.61 -11.66 4.00
N PHE A 330 -14.65 -11.61 2.67
CA PHE A 330 -15.23 -12.67 1.84
C PHE A 330 -14.21 -13.31 0.90
N GLY A 331 -13.02 -12.73 0.77
CA GLY A 331 -11.97 -13.26 -0.08
C GLY A 331 -11.16 -14.38 0.59
N THR A 332 -10.54 -15.22 -0.21
CA THR A 332 -9.66 -16.32 0.23
C THR A 332 -8.19 -15.91 0.39
N LEU A 333 -7.81 -14.75 -0.16
CA LEU A 333 -6.43 -14.28 -0.29
C LEU A 333 -6.00 -13.33 0.86
N GLY A 334 -6.01 -13.80 2.10
CA GLY A 334 -5.39 -13.10 3.23
C GLY A 334 -5.91 -11.68 3.46
N ASP A 335 -5.04 -10.67 3.28
CA ASP A 335 -5.32 -9.28 3.65
C ASP A 335 -6.27 -8.53 2.69
N GLY A 336 -6.33 -8.92 1.43
CA GLY A 336 -7.16 -8.28 0.39
C GLY A 336 -6.63 -6.97 -0.16
N VAL A 337 -5.75 -6.24 0.53
CA VAL A 337 -5.21 -4.93 0.10
C VAL A 337 -4.42 -5.01 -1.21
N PRO A 338 -3.44 -5.94 -1.36
CA PRO A 338 -2.67 -6.04 -2.60
C PRO A 338 -3.54 -6.29 -3.82
N LEU A 339 -4.53 -7.18 -3.69
CA LEU A 339 -5.44 -7.50 -4.78
C LEU A 339 -6.41 -6.35 -5.08
N ALA A 340 -6.93 -5.66 -4.04
CA ALA A 340 -7.81 -4.51 -4.22
C ALA A 340 -7.13 -3.40 -5.03
N ILE A 341 -5.90 -3.03 -4.66
CA ILE A 341 -5.16 -1.97 -5.34
C ILE A 341 -4.80 -2.40 -6.77
N LEU A 342 -4.42 -3.67 -6.98
CA LEU A 342 -4.12 -4.19 -8.32
C LEU A 342 -5.34 -4.10 -9.25
N LEU A 343 -6.52 -4.51 -8.77
CA LEU A 343 -7.78 -4.38 -9.52
C LEU A 343 -8.15 -2.92 -9.75
N GLY A 344 -7.93 -2.05 -8.77
CA GLY A 344 -8.11 -0.61 -8.91
C GLY A 344 -7.23 0.00 -10.01
N ASN A 345 -5.96 -0.42 -10.07
CA ASN A 345 -5.04 0.01 -11.14
C ASN A 345 -5.56 -0.37 -12.53
N ALA A 346 -6.17 -1.55 -12.68
CA ALA A 346 -6.77 -1.98 -13.94
C ALA A 346 -7.98 -1.11 -14.35
N VAL A 347 -8.70 -0.56 -13.36
CA VAL A 347 -9.88 0.29 -13.60
C VAL A 347 -9.51 1.78 -13.72
N ALA A 348 -8.32 2.19 -13.27
CA ALA A 348 -7.88 3.60 -13.28
C ALA A 348 -8.02 4.28 -14.65
N PRO A 349 -7.64 3.66 -15.81
CA PRO A 349 -7.83 4.28 -17.13
C PRO A 349 -9.30 4.50 -17.48
N LEU A 350 -10.20 3.64 -17.02
CA LEU A 350 -11.64 3.82 -17.21
C LEU A 350 -12.15 5.02 -16.41
N ILE A 351 -11.72 5.16 -15.16
CA ILE A 351 -12.07 6.31 -14.32
C ILE A 351 -11.57 7.62 -14.98
N ASP A 352 -10.35 7.63 -15.51
CA ASP A 352 -9.82 8.80 -16.21
C ASP A 352 -10.70 9.22 -17.39
N ARG A 353 -11.17 8.27 -18.19
CA ARG A 353 -12.05 8.56 -19.34
C ARG A 353 -13.31 9.33 -18.94
N PHE A 354 -13.85 9.08 -17.74
CA PHE A 354 -15.06 9.75 -17.24
C PHE A 354 -14.77 11.03 -16.45
N THR A 355 -13.55 11.20 -15.92
CA THR A 355 -13.21 12.31 -15.02
C THR A 355 -12.35 13.38 -15.65
N GLN A 356 -11.80 13.15 -16.84
CA GLN A 356 -11.05 14.18 -17.57
C GLN A 356 -11.96 15.31 -18.02
N PRO A 357 -11.55 16.58 -17.84
CA PRO A 357 -12.31 17.71 -18.33
C PRO A 357 -12.40 17.65 -19.86
N ARG A 358 -13.60 17.70 -20.40
CA ARG A 358 -13.80 17.82 -21.84
C ARG A 358 -13.26 19.17 -22.27
N VAL A 359 -12.28 19.18 -23.18
CA VAL A 359 -11.84 20.39 -23.85
C VAL A 359 -13.05 20.88 -24.63
N ARG A 360 -13.66 21.99 -24.20
CA ARG A 360 -14.62 22.70 -25.06
C ARG A 360 -13.83 23.13 -26.29
N SER A 361 -14.13 22.55 -27.44
CA SER A 361 -13.67 23.05 -28.71
C SER A 361 -13.98 24.56 -28.71
N ALA A 362 -12.94 25.38 -28.77
CA ALA A 362 -13.10 26.80 -29.03
C ALA A 362 -13.99 26.89 -30.26
N GLY A 363 -15.12 27.61 -30.12
CA GLY A 363 -16.23 27.58 -31.05
C GLY A 363 -15.75 27.73 -32.50
N LYS A 364 -16.43 27.04 -33.39
CA LYS A 364 -16.48 27.35 -34.81
C LYS A 364 -16.86 28.84 -34.95
N GLY A 365 -15.91 29.63 -35.31
CA GLY A 365 -16.07 31.01 -35.59
C GLY A 365 -14.68 31.53 -35.85
N VAL A 366 -14.30 31.87 -36.96
CA VAL A 366 -14.77 32.72 -38.03
C VAL A 366 -13.94 32.36 -39.25
N ILE A 367 -14.59 31.99 -40.34
CA ILE A 367 -14.05 32.16 -41.67
C ILE A 367 -14.10 33.64 -42.01
#